data_c2f9dc09855744586aac779c833298eb
#
_entry.id   c2f9dc09855744586aac779c833298eb
#
_cell.length_a   1.000
_cell.length_b   1.000
_cell.length_c   1.000
_cell.angle_alpha   90.00
_cell.angle_beta   90.00
_cell.angle_gamma   90.00
#
_symmetry.space_group_name_H-M   'P 1'
#
loop_
_entity.id
_entity.type
_entity.pdbx_description
1 polymer ?
#
loop_
_entity_poly.entity_id
_entity_poly.type
_entity_poly.pdbx_seq_one_letter_code
_entity_poly.pdbx_strand_id
1 'polypeptide(L)'
;MKVAIIVGHSILKNGTCTSAKGEVLEYSYCKELAPIVQKYLKSKGHQVDVIICPEREFTKAYQEKTYKLGKINGKGYDLIVELHLNAYNGTAKGTEVLYYSNKGKEYAQRVNDKLDDIFTDRGIKYRNDLYILTQTDPVSILVECFFCDSKEDYQRGDEAHEKDLIARKIAEGIKLNQKDSKTEVM
;
A
#
# COMPACT_ATOMS: atom_id res chain seq x y z
N MET A 1 4.17 12.09 -11.68
CA MET A 1 3.21 10.97 -11.82
C MET A 1 1.97 11.25 -11.02
N LYS A 2 0.83 10.70 -11.45
CA LYS A 2 -0.39 10.66 -10.65
C LYS A 2 -0.48 9.30 -9.95
N VAL A 3 -0.48 9.29 -8.63
CA VAL A 3 -0.41 8.09 -7.81
C VAL A 3 -1.67 7.98 -6.95
N ALA A 4 -2.23 6.79 -6.80
CA ALA A 4 -3.25 6.52 -5.79
C ALA A 4 -2.67 5.64 -4.67
N ILE A 5 -2.80 6.10 -3.44
CA ILE A 5 -2.55 5.32 -2.23
C ILE A 5 -3.87 4.74 -1.77
N ILE A 6 -3.96 3.42 -1.72
CA ILE A 6 -5.17 2.70 -1.36
C ILE A 6 -5.02 2.12 0.04
N VAL A 7 -5.99 2.29 0.88
CA VAL A 7 -6.07 1.57 2.16
C VAL A 7 -6.73 0.22 1.91
N GLY A 8 -6.05 -0.86 2.30
CA GLY A 8 -6.61 -2.21 2.31
C GLY A 8 -7.86 -2.28 3.20
N HIS A 9 -8.78 -3.18 2.88
CA HIS A 9 -9.94 -3.49 3.70
C HIS A 9 -10.97 -2.35 3.93
N SER A 10 -11.96 -2.62 4.80
CA SER A 10 -12.97 -1.66 5.23
C SER A 10 -13.65 -2.11 6.53
N ILE A 11 -14.56 -1.26 7.04
CA ILE A 11 -15.49 -1.61 8.12
C ILE A 11 -16.88 -1.78 7.50
N LEU A 12 -17.45 -2.97 7.63
CA LEU A 12 -18.78 -3.30 7.11
C LEU A 12 -19.90 -2.62 7.92
N LYS A 13 -21.11 -2.61 7.36
CA LYS A 13 -22.29 -1.98 7.97
C LYS A 13 -22.60 -2.50 9.37
N ASN A 14 -22.33 -3.77 9.62
CA ASN A 14 -22.50 -4.40 10.94
C ASN A 14 -21.36 -4.12 11.93
N GLY A 15 -20.36 -3.33 11.54
CA GLY A 15 -19.18 -3.01 12.36
C GLY A 15 -18.02 -3.99 12.25
N THR A 16 -18.15 -5.08 11.49
CA THR A 16 -17.06 -6.03 11.27
C THR A 16 -15.99 -5.39 10.39
N CYS A 17 -14.73 -5.38 10.84
CA CYS A 17 -13.60 -5.04 10.00
C CYS A 17 -13.19 -6.26 9.14
N THR A 18 -12.88 -6.04 7.86
CA THR A 18 -12.49 -7.12 6.94
C THR A 18 -10.99 -7.42 6.98
N SER A 19 -10.22 -6.64 7.76
CA SER A 19 -8.77 -6.79 7.90
C SER A 19 -8.34 -7.78 8.98
N ALA A 20 -7.08 -8.16 8.95
CA ALA A 20 -6.43 -8.87 10.04
C ALA A 20 -6.38 -8.01 11.32
N LYS A 21 -6.27 -8.70 12.47
CA LYS A 21 -6.09 -8.10 13.79
C LYS A 21 -5.09 -8.94 14.58
N GLY A 22 -4.06 -8.28 15.06
CA GLY A 22 -3.06 -8.84 15.96
C GLY A 22 -2.78 -7.87 17.10
N GLU A 23 -1.53 -7.45 17.27
CA GLU A 23 -1.11 -6.37 18.17
C GLU A 23 -1.74 -5.03 17.72
N VAL A 24 -1.97 -4.89 16.41
CA VAL A 24 -2.67 -3.73 15.82
C VAL A 24 -3.75 -4.20 14.85
N LEU A 25 -4.78 -3.37 14.66
CA LEU A 25 -5.77 -3.57 13.61
C LEU A 25 -5.21 -3.01 12.29
N GLU A 26 -4.96 -3.88 11.32
CA GLU A 26 -4.36 -3.55 10.03
C GLU A 26 -5.05 -2.37 9.34
N TYR A 27 -6.37 -2.39 9.21
CA TYR A 27 -7.13 -1.31 8.58
C TYR A 27 -6.88 0.05 9.23
N SER A 28 -6.92 0.13 10.56
CA SER A 28 -6.70 1.38 11.28
C SER A 28 -5.29 1.91 11.07
N TYR A 29 -4.29 1.03 11.13
CA TYR A 29 -2.90 1.38 10.90
C TYR A 29 -2.68 1.93 9.48
N CYS A 30 -3.13 1.20 8.46
CA CYS A 30 -3.00 1.62 7.07
C CYS A 30 -3.76 2.92 6.76
N LYS A 31 -4.91 3.14 7.41
CA LYS A 31 -5.68 4.39 7.31
C LYS A 31 -4.91 5.60 7.87
N GLU A 32 -4.15 5.41 8.94
CA GLU A 32 -3.28 6.45 9.49
C GLU A 32 -2.00 6.64 8.66
N LEU A 33 -1.43 5.56 8.13
CA LEU A 33 -0.20 5.59 7.33
C LEU A 33 -0.40 6.29 5.97
N ALA A 34 -1.53 6.05 5.30
CA ALA A 34 -1.79 6.51 3.93
C ALA A 34 -1.63 8.04 3.73
N PRO A 35 -2.16 8.94 4.59
CA PRO A 35 -1.96 10.37 4.44
C PRO A 35 -0.51 10.80 4.66
N ILE A 36 0.28 10.05 5.43
CA ILE A 36 1.71 10.34 5.64
C ILE A 36 2.49 9.99 4.37
N VAL A 37 2.22 8.82 3.76
CA VAL A 37 2.79 8.45 2.45
C VAL A 37 2.42 9.49 1.39
N GLN A 38 1.15 9.94 1.35
CA GLN A 38 0.70 10.99 0.44
C GLN A 38 1.52 12.27 0.61
N LYS A 39 1.75 12.72 1.85
CA LYS A 39 2.54 13.91 2.16
C LYS A 39 3.95 13.83 1.57
N TYR A 40 4.63 12.69 1.77
CA TYR A 40 5.99 12.49 1.25
C TYR A 40 6.03 12.42 -0.28
N LEU A 41 5.07 11.76 -0.91
CA LEU A 41 5.00 11.70 -2.37
C LEU A 41 4.69 13.07 -2.98
N LYS A 42 3.79 13.85 -2.38
CA LYS A 42 3.51 15.24 -2.81
C LYS A 42 4.73 16.13 -2.71
N SER A 43 5.53 16.00 -1.65
CA SER A 43 6.80 16.76 -1.51
C SER A 43 7.85 16.39 -2.56
N LYS A 44 7.71 15.24 -3.22
CA LYS A 44 8.55 14.79 -4.35
C LYS A 44 7.97 15.16 -5.73
N GLY A 45 6.90 15.98 -5.77
CA GLY A 45 6.30 16.46 -7.02
C GLY A 45 5.29 15.50 -7.65
N HIS A 46 4.79 14.50 -6.93
CA HIS A 46 3.71 13.65 -7.41
C HIS A 46 2.34 14.28 -7.14
N GLN A 47 1.39 14.06 -8.05
CA GLN A 47 -0.04 14.24 -7.76
C GLN A 47 -0.55 12.98 -7.06
N VAL A 48 -1.12 13.10 -5.87
CA VAL A 48 -1.43 11.91 -5.05
C VAL A 48 -2.82 12.02 -4.43
N ASP A 49 -3.63 10.99 -4.69
CA ASP A 49 -4.92 10.79 -4.05
C ASP A 49 -4.83 9.64 -3.04
N VAL A 50 -5.58 9.73 -1.93
CA VAL A 50 -5.79 8.63 -0.99
C VAL A 50 -7.20 8.09 -1.21
N ILE A 51 -7.34 6.78 -1.39
CA ILE A 51 -8.62 6.09 -1.57
C ILE A 51 -8.85 5.16 -0.39
N ILE A 52 -9.91 5.45 0.35
CA ILE A 52 -10.37 4.66 1.50
C ILE A 52 -11.80 4.21 1.20
N CYS A 53 -12.11 2.96 1.45
CA CYS A 53 -13.48 2.48 1.37
C CYS A 53 -14.36 3.19 2.42
N PRO A 54 -15.59 3.59 2.07
CA PRO A 54 -16.49 4.20 3.04
C PRO A 54 -16.83 3.22 4.16
N GLU A 55 -16.67 3.67 5.40
CA GLU A 55 -16.97 2.85 6.57
C GLU A 55 -18.47 2.67 6.75
N ARG A 56 -18.88 1.47 7.14
CA ARG A 56 -20.28 1.10 7.47
C ARG A 56 -21.29 1.25 6.32
N GLU A 57 -20.81 1.28 5.07
CA GLU A 57 -21.70 1.29 3.90
C GLU A 57 -21.84 -0.10 3.26
N PHE A 58 -20.76 -0.87 3.21
CA PHE A 58 -20.77 -2.20 2.61
C PHE A 58 -21.39 -3.26 3.55
N THR A 59 -22.17 -4.14 2.97
CA THR A 59 -22.74 -5.31 3.69
C THR A 59 -21.89 -6.56 3.54
N LYS A 60 -21.02 -6.59 2.52
CA LYS A 60 -20.14 -7.72 2.18
C LYS A 60 -18.77 -7.22 1.71
N ALA A 61 -17.71 -7.93 2.07
CA ALA A 61 -16.32 -7.58 1.74
C ALA A 61 -16.06 -7.45 0.22
N TYR A 62 -16.69 -8.25 -0.63
CA TYR A 62 -16.50 -8.17 -2.08
C TYR A 62 -16.88 -6.80 -2.69
N GLN A 63 -17.68 -6.00 -2.01
CA GLN A 63 -18.08 -4.66 -2.46
C GLN A 63 -16.89 -3.66 -2.43
N GLU A 64 -15.88 -3.92 -1.61
CA GLU A 64 -14.61 -3.17 -1.60
C GLU A 64 -13.95 -3.18 -2.97
N LYS A 65 -13.91 -4.36 -3.62
CA LYS A 65 -13.36 -4.52 -4.97
C LYS A 65 -14.06 -3.60 -5.96
N THR A 66 -15.40 -3.65 -6.02
CA THR A 66 -16.18 -2.83 -6.95
C THR A 66 -15.95 -1.35 -6.72
N TYR A 67 -15.93 -0.92 -5.47
CA TYR A 67 -15.68 0.47 -5.10
C TYR A 67 -14.28 0.92 -5.51
N LYS A 68 -13.24 0.17 -5.13
CA LYS A 68 -11.84 0.50 -5.42
C LYS A 68 -11.60 0.57 -6.93
N LEU A 69 -12.00 -0.46 -7.69
CA LEU A 69 -11.84 -0.47 -9.15
C LEU A 69 -12.57 0.71 -9.82
N GLY A 70 -13.76 1.08 -9.36
CA GLY A 70 -14.50 2.25 -9.86
C GLY A 70 -13.83 3.60 -9.55
N LYS A 71 -13.01 3.67 -8.48
CA LYS A 71 -12.21 4.85 -8.14
C LYS A 71 -10.87 4.92 -8.86
N ILE A 72 -10.40 3.81 -9.42
CA ILE A 72 -9.06 3.67 -10.02
C ILE A 72 -9.13 3.68 -11.55
N ASN A 73 -9.93 2.78 -12.13
CA ASN A 73 -9.93 2.53 -13.56
C ASN A 73 -10.51 3.72 -14.33
N GLY A 74 -9.88 4.09 -15.44
CA GLY A 74 -10.23 5.25 -16.25
C GLY A 74 -9.95 6.60 -15.59
N LYS A 75 -9.21 6.67 -14.45
CA LYS A 75 -8.91 7.92 -13.75
C LYS A 75 -7.53 8.52 -14.06
N GLY A 76 -6.77 7.86 -14.92
CA GLY A 76 -5.47 8.36 -15.37
C GLY A 76 -4.38 8.32 -14.30
N TYR A 77 -4.42 7.35 -13.40
CA TYR A 77 -3.29 7.08 -12.50
C TYR A 77 -2.15 6.38 -13.25
N ASP A 78 -0.92 6.69 -12.85
CA ASP A 78 0.29 6.03 -13.36
C ASP A 78 0.67 4.83 -12.48
N LEU A 79 0.39 4.94 -11.16
CA LEU A 79 0.74 3.92 -10.17
C LEU A 79 -0.32 3.83 -9.07
N ILE A 80 -0.64 2.61 -8.70
CA ILE A 80 -1.44 2.25 -7.53
C ILE A 80 -0.54 1.62 -6.48
N VAL A 81 -0.64 2.06 -5.24
CA VAL A 81 0.03 1.48 -4.08
C VAL A 81 -1.02 1.16 -3.04
N GLU A 82 -1.36 -0.12 -2.87
CA GLU A 82 -2.26 -0.55 -1.81
C GLU A 82 -1.44 -0.88 -0.57
N LEU A 83 -1.87 -0.36 0.59
CA LEU A 83 -1.20 -0.56 1.88
C LEU A 83 -1.93 -1.64 2.68
N HIS A 84 -1.15 -2.59 3.17
CA HIS A 84 -1.57 -3.70 4.01
C HIS A 84 -0.58 -3.97 5.14
N LEU A 85 -0.99 -4.77 6.11
CA LEU A 85 -0.16 -5.47 7.07
C LEU A 85 -0.42 -6.96 6.95
N ASN A 86 0.62 -7.75 6.92
CA ASN A 86 0.51 -9.20 6.87
C ASN A 86 0.06 -9.79 8.21
N ALA A 87 -0.42 -11.02 8.21
CA ALA A 87 -0.72 -11.80 9.41
C ALA A 87 -0.54 -13.30 9.13
N TYR A 88 -0.09 -14.05 10.12
CA TYR A 88 0.06 -15.49 9.96
C TYR A 88 -0.12 -16.28 11.26
N ASN A 89 0.88 -16.35 12.12
CA ASN A 89 0.90 -17.23 13.28
C ASN A 89 1.49 -16.58 14.54
N GLY A 90 1.60 -15.25 14.56
CA GLY A 90 2.18 -14.48 15.66
C GLY A 90 3.72 -14.53 15.75
N THR A 91 4.39 -15.32 14.90
CA THR A 91 5.85 -15.47 14.90
C THR A 91 6.50 -15.12 13.55
N ALA A 92 5.72 -15.14 12.46
CA ALA A 92 6.17 -14.64 11.17
C ALA A 92 6.40 -13.13 11.25
N LYS A 93 7.44 -12.63 10.57
CA LYS A 93 7.83 -11.23 10.61
C LYS A 93 8.45 -10.77 9.29
N GLY A 94 8.51 -9.45 9.12
CA GLY A 94 9.18 -8.81 8.01
C GLY A 94 8.22 -8.16 7.01
N THR A 95 8.81 -7.55 5.99
CA THR A 95 8.13 -6.84 4.92
C THR A 95 8.19 -7.61 3.61
N GLU A 96 7.15 -7.51 2.80
CA GLU A 96 7.13 -8.02 1.42
C GLU A 96 6.28 -7.12 0.53
N VAL A 97 6.60 -7.07 -0.76
CA VAL A 97 5.81 -6.29 -1.72
C VAL A 97 5.34 -7.18 -2.86
N LEU A 98 4.04 -7.14 -3.11
CA LEU A 98 3.38 -7.98 -4.08
C LEU A 98 3.20 -7.25 -5.41
N TYR A 99 3.36 -7.97 -6.52
CA TYR A 99 3.22 -7.42 -7.87
C TYR A 99 2.64 -8.45 -8.85
N TYR A 100 2.17 -7.95 -10.00
CA TYR A 100 1.71 -8.79 -11.12
C TYR A 100 2.50 -8.49 -12.42
N SER A 101 2.63 -7.22 -12.80
CA SER A 101 3.27 -6.83 -14.05
C SER A 101 4.78 -6.65 -13.92
N ASN A 102 5.52 -6.71 -15.04
CA ASN A 102 6.96 -6.42 -15.05
C ASN A 102 7.27 -5.01 -14.52
N LYS A 103 6.44 -4.02 -14.86
CA LYS A 103 6.62 -2.67 -14.35
C LYS A 103 6.31 -2.59 -12.85
N GLY A 104 5.29 -3.33 -12.39
CA GLY A 104 4.99 -3.48 -10.97
C GLY A 104 6.15 -4.11 -10.20
N LYS A 105 6.85 -5.09 -10.80
CA LYS A 105 8.05 -5.71 -10.22
C LYS A 105 9.15 -4.69 -9.92
N GLU A 106 9.39 -3.74 -10.82
CA GLU A 106 10.39 -2.69 -10.61
C GLU A 106 10.04 -1.78 -9.43
N TYR A 107 8.75 -1.40 -9.29
CA TYR A 107 8.29 -0.61 -8.14
C TYR A 107 8.33 -1.43 -6.85
N ALA A 108 7.86 -2.68 -6.89
CA ALA A 108 7.87 -3.58 -5.75
C ALA A 108 9.29 -3.75 -5.19
N GLN A 109 10.28 -4.01 -6.07
CA GLN A 109 11.67 -4.15 -5.65
C GLN A 109 12.18 -2.89 -4.94
N ARG A 110 12.00 -1.71 -5.57
CA ARG A 110 12.47 -0.45 -4.97
C ARG A 110 11.81 -0.12 -3.63
N VAL A 111 10.53 -0.42 -3.47
CA VAL A 111 9.82 -0.19 -2.20
C VAL A 111 10.29 -1.20 -1.16
N ASN A 112 10.43 -2.47 -1.52
CA ASN A 112 10.93 -3.51 -0.64
C ASN A 112 12.36 -3.20 -0.14
N ASP A 113 13.29 -2.81 -1.05
CA ASP A 113 14.67 -2.41 -0.74
C ASP A 113 14.76 -1.19 0.21
N LYS A 114 13.65 -0.49 0.46
CA LYS A 114 13.59 0.61 1.41
C LYS A 114 13.00 0.19 2.74
N LEU A 115 12.06 -0.75 2.71
CA LEU A 115 11.44 -1.25 3.92
C LEU A 115 12.31 -2.30 4.64
N ASP A 116 13.23 -2.96 3.94
CA ASP A 116 14.21 -3.89 4.54
C ASP A 116 15.22 -3.19 5.48
N ASP A 117 15.38 -1.88 5.35
CA ASP A 117 16.10 -1.08 6.35
C ASP A 117 15.44 -1.09 7.75
N ILE A 118 14.15 -1.44 7.83
CA ILE A 118 13.36 -1.41 9.08
C ILE A 118 12.99 -2.83 9.53
N PHE A 119 12.51 -3.64 8.57
CA PHE A 119 11.94 -4.95 8.83
C PHE A 119 12.76 -6.06 8.16
N THR A 120 12.58 -7.29 8.62
CA THR A 120 13.19 -8.45 7.96
C THR A 120 12.71 -8.54 6.51
N ASP A 121 13.66 -8.60 5.57
CA ASP A 121 13.35 -8.75 4.14
C ASP A 121 12.74 -10.11 3.84
N ARG A 122 11.57 -10.11 3.23
CA ARG A 122 10.91 -11.31 2.69
C ARG A 122 10.87 -11.29 1.16
N GLY A 123 11.37 -10.20 0.57
CA GLY A 123 11.45 -9.99 -0.88
C GLY A 123 10.13 -9.65 -1.53
N ILE A 124 10.16 -9.61 -2.85
CA ILE A 124 8.97 -9.33 -3.66
C ILE A 124 8.28 -10.62 -4.09
N LYS A 125 6.95 -10.62 -4.23
CA LYS A 125 6.15 -11.80 -4.58
C LYS A 125 5.29 -11.56 -5.80
N TYR A 126 5.39 -12.43 -6.79
CA TYR A 126 4.43 -12.44 -7.91
C TYR A 126 3.07 -12.98 -7.45
N ARG A 127 1.99 -12.26 -7.73
CA ARG A 127 0.61 -12.64 -7.40
C ARG A 127 -0.32 -12.36 -8.58
N ASN A 128 -1.08 -13.35 -8.99
CA ASN A 128 -2.05 -13.28 -10.09
C ASN A 128 -3.50 -13.50 -9.65
N ASP A 129 -3.74 -13.59 -8.36
CA ASP A 129 -5.03 -13.84 -7.73
C ASP A 129 -5.62 -12.61 -7.02
N LEU A 130 -4.86 -11.52 -6.88
CA LEU A 130 -5.30 -10.29 -6.24
C LEU A 130 -5.86 -9.31 -7.27
N TYR A 131 -7.13 -8.94 -7.12
CA TYR A 131 -7.84 -8.06 -8.07
C TYR A 131 -7.16 -6.69 -8.23
N ILE A 132 -6.59 -6.14 -7.15
CA ILE A 132 -5.92 -4.84 -7.19
C ILE A 132 -4.67 -4.86 -8.08
N LEU A 133 -4.03 -6.02 -8.22
CA LEU A 133 -2.85 -6.20 -9.06
C LEU A 133 -3.21 -6.57 -10.50
N THR A 134 -4.33 -7.28 -10.70
CA THR A 134 -4.68 -7.90 -12.00
C THR A 134 -5.82 -7.22 -12.75
N GLN A 135 -6.64 -6.37 -12.08
CA GLN A 135 -7.84 -5.77 -12.67
C GLN A 135 -7.84 -4.24 -12.62
N THR A 136 -6.71 -3.61 -12.32
CA THR A 136 -6.50 -2.16 -12.43
C THR A 136 -5.86 -1.82 -13.76
N ASP A 137 -6.29 -0.72 -14.41
CA ASP A 137 -5.68 -0.22 -15.64
C ASP A 137 -4.23 0.26 -15.40
N PRO A 138 -3.93 1.04 -14.35
CA PRO A 138 -2.57 1.46 -14.06
C PRO A 138 -1.71 0.34 -13.47
N VAL A 139 -0.39 0.54 -13.50
CA VAL A 139 0.55 -0.30 -12.76
C VAL A 139 0.20 -0.32 -11.29
N SER A 140 0.26 -1.49 -10.64
CA SER A 140 -0.10 -1.63 -9.23
C SER A 140 0.90 -2.49 -8.46
N ILE A 141 1.10 -2.13 -7.19
CA ILE A 141 1.79 -2.91 -6.17
C ILE A 141 0.93 -2.97 -4.91
N LEU A 142 1.11 -4.02 -4.10
CA LEU A 142 0.55 -4.13 -2.77
C LEU A 142 1.69 -4.28 -1.77
N VAL A 143 1.72 -3.43 -0.76
CA VAL A 143 2.79 -3.36 0.24
C VAL A 143 2.29 -3.98 1.53
N GLU A 144 2.83 -5.14 1.89
CA GLU A 144 2.71 -5.74 3.22
C GLU A 144 3.82 -5.14 4.10
N CYS A 145 3.50 -4.04 4.79
CA CYS A 145 4.51 -3.25 5.50
C CYS A 145 5.24 -4.08 6.56
N PHE A 146 4.50 -4.88 7.34
CA PHE A 146 5.00 -5.80 8.36
C PHE A 146 3.89 -6.75 8.82
N PHE A 147 4.15 -7.67 9.77
CA PHE A 147 3.14 -8.58 10.32
C PHE A 147 2.44 -7.96 11.52
N CYS A 148 1.13 -7.67 11.39
CA CYS A 148 0.33 -7.04 12.45
C CYS A 148 0.18 -7.90 13.71
N ASP A 149 0.40 -9.22 13.60
CA ASP A 149 0.36 -10.20 14.69
C ASP A 149 1.76 -10.55 15.24
N SER A 150 2.83 -9.93 14.72
CA SER A 150 4.19 -10.04 15.23
C SER A 150 4.48 -8.92 16.23
N LYS A 151 4.72 -9.28 17.48
CA LYS A 151 5.11 -8.32 18.51
C LYS A 151 6.42 -7.59 18.17
N GLU A 152 7.39 -8.29 17.56
CA GLU A 152 8.67 -7.70 17.16
C GLU A 152 8.48 -6.65 16.07
N ASP A 153 7.68 -6.96 15.03
CA ASP A 153 7.41 -6.02 13.95
C ASP A 153 6.59 -4.82 14.45
N TYR A 154 5.59 -5.09 15.29
CA TYR A 154 4.76 -4.04 15.88
C TYR A 154 5.58 -3.03 16.68
N GLN A 155 6.52 -3.50 17.50
CA GLN A 155 7.44 -2.62 18.25
C GLN A 155 8.32 -1.74 17.37
N ARG A 156 8.54 -2.12 16.10
CA ARG A 156 9.30 -1.34 15.11
C ARG A 156 8.43 -0.42 14.25
N GLY A 157 7.12 -0.51 14.36
CA GLY A 157 6.18 0.22 13.52
C GLY A 157 5.09 0.98 14.27
N ASP A 158 5.05 0.91 15.59
CA ASP A 158 3.90 1.31 16.40
C ASP A 158 3.77 2.83 16.59
N GLU A 159 4.84 3.50 16.90
CA GLU A 159 4.78 4.92 17.25
C GLU A 159 4.69 5.84 16.02
N ALA A 160 4.30 7.10 16.26
CA ALA A 160 4.16 8.09 15.20
C ALA A 160 5.45 8.31 14.39
N HIS A 161 6.62 8.23 15.05
CA HIS A 161 7.93 8.36 14.44
C HIS A 161 8.22 7.18 13.49
N GLU A 162 7.88 5.96 13.88
CA GLU A 162 8.06 4.75 13.06
C GLU A 162 7.10 4.74 11.86
N LYS A 163 5.84 5.15 12.04
CA LYS A 163 4.90 5.33 10.93
C LYS A 163 5.42 6.37 9.92
N ASP A 164 5.98 7.48 10.40
CA ASP A 164 6.59 8.50 9.55
C ASP A 164 7.79 7.94 8.78
N LEU A 165 8.65 7.13 9.43
CA LEU A 165 9.77 6.46 8.80
C LEU A 165 9.31 5.48 7.71
N ILE A 166 8.34 4.61 8.01
CA ILE A 166 7.76 3.66 7.04
C ILE A 166 7.20 4.41 5.83
N ALA A 167 6.41 5.45 6.06
CA ALA A 167 5.82 6.26 4.99
C ALA A 167 6.88 6.90 4.09
N ARG A 168 7.95 7.43 4.70
CA ARG A 168 9.09 8.02 3.98
C ARG A 168 9.80 6.96 3.13
N LYS A 169 10.04 5.77 3.66
CA LYS A 169 10.68 4.66 2.95
C LYS A 169 9.85 4.19 1.76
N ILE A 170 8.54 4.04 1.91
CA ILE A 170 7.63 3.73 0.79
C ILE A 170 7.76 4.82 -0.30
N ALA A 171 7.69 6.10 0.08
CA ALA A 171 7.80 7.20 -0.87
C ALA A 171 9.19 7.32 -1.52
N GLU A 172 10.26 6.90 -0.86
CA GLU A 172 11.61 6.82 -1.43
C GLU A 172 11.74 5.74 -2.50
N GLY A 173 11.01 4.64 -2.37
CA GLY A 173 10.93 3.58 -3.38
C GLY A 173 10.15 4.00 -4.64
N ILE A 174 9.27 5.01 -4.52
CA ILE A 174 8.45 5.51 -5.64
C ILE A 174 9.14 6.75 -6.25
N LYS A 175 10.09 6.53 -7.16
CA LYS A 175 10.83 7.60 -7.85
C LYS A 175 10.18 7.95 -9.18
N LEU A 176 10.24 9.23 -9.56
CA LEU A 176 10.05 9.63 -10.97
C LEU A 176 11.12 8.94 -11.82
N ASN A 177 10.71 8.28 -12.89
CA ASN A 177 11.67 7.81 -13.89
C ASN A 177 12.29 9.06 -14.56
N GLN A 178 13.61 9.14 -14.65
CA GLN A 178 14.31 10.25 -15.32
C GLN A 178 13.93 10.39 -16.82
N LYS A 179 13.20 9.44 -17.39
CA LYS A 179 12.69 9.52 -18.77
C LYS A 179 11.46 10.40 -18.93
N ASP A 180 10.67 10.59 -17.86
CA ASP A 180 9.43 11.36 -17.92
C ASP A 180 9.67 12.88 -17.80
N SER A 181 10.87 13.31 -17.38
CA SER A 181 11.25 14.72 -17.24
C SER A 181 11.78 15.38 -18.53
N LYS A 182 11.87 14.66 -19.65
CA LYS A 182 12.41 15.18 -20.92
C LYS A 182 11.36 15.59 -21.96
N THR A 183 10.06 15.51 -21.65
CA THR A 183 9.01 15.80 -22.63
C THR A 183 8.38 17.19 -22.46
N GLU A 184 8.86 18.02 -21.54
CA GLU A 184 8.31 19.39 -21.34
C GLU A 184 9.26 20.52 -21.75
N VAL A 185 10.19 20.27 -22.69
CA VAL A 185 10.96 21.35 -23.30
C VAL A 185 10.99 21.14 -24.81
N MET A 186 9.90 21.46 -25.46
CA MET A 186 9.88 21.96 -26.84
C MET A 186 8.69 22.88 -27.02
#